data_42f9176b25d9a67ec3a3e14462689801
#
_entry.id   42f9176b25d9a67ec3a3e14462689801
#
_cell.length_a   1.000
_cell.length_b   1.000
_cell.length_c   1.000
_cell.angle_alpha   90.00
_cell.angle_beta   90.00
_cell.angle_gamma   90.00
#
_symmetry.space_group_name_H-M   'P 1'
#
loop_
_entity.id
_entity.type
_entity.pdbx_description
1 polymer ?
#
loop_
_entity_poly.entity_id
_entity_poly.type
_entity_poly.pdbx_seq_one_letter_code
_entity_poly.pdbx_strand_id
1 'polypeptide(L)'
;MSAQLPSPVRPAFESGSREGALIVNIGPSHPATHGTVQIIAELDGEKVVRADVHCGYLHRGFEKECECHTWHNVIPYVDRLNYSSPLLNEFAYCEAVETLLGIEITPRCRYLRTLLAEYSRIADHLTCVAALLMEMGAMTAFLYLVTLRDFIYEHTAALTGARVTHTYGRIGGLARDLPDGWLERLEEILDEYEVYVGRIHGLMDRNRIFIDRTRDVGVLSPEEAIHWGFTGPVLRSTGLARDLRKDTPYLAYGELDFEVPVGIKGDNYDRYYVRMREMDESVHMIRQLMERLAPGPVNVDDRRCVLPEKPLVYSEIESLINHFKLITEGPRVPAGEVYVAHEAANGELGFYVVSTGEGTPYRVHVRGPSFVHMGGLHRMLEGYQLADLVPTFGSVNMVGGECDR
;
A
#
# COMPACT_ATOMS: atom_id res chain seq x y z
N MET A 1 -25.92 27.18 18.60
CA MET A 1 -24.84 26.45 19.32
C MET A 1 -23.58 26.60 18.49
N SER A 2 -22.65 27.45 18.91
CA SER A 2 -21.33 27.59 18.29
C SER A 2 -20.54 26.32 18.60
N ALA A 3 -20.25 25.50 17.58
CA ALA A 3 -19.30 24.42 17.74
C ALA A 3 -17.95 25.03 18.16
N GLN A 4 -17.54 24.84 19.40
CA GLN A 4 -16.16 25.13 19.81
C GLN A 4 -15.27 24.22 18.97
N LEU A 5 -14.40 24.81 18.16
CA LEU A 5 -13.31 24.10 17.52
C LEU A 5 -12.53 23.34 18.61
N PRO A 6 -12.13 22.10 18.40
CA PRO A 6 -11.31 21.38 19.35
C PRO A 6 -10.06 22.23 19.65
N SER A 7 -9.70 22.33 20.94
CA SER A 7 -8.47 23.01 21.33
C SER A 7 -7.29 22.39 20.56
N PRO A 8 -6.32 23.21 20.11
CA PRO A 8 -5.15 22.68 19.44
C PRO A 8 -4.51 21.60 20.32
N VAL A 9 -4.15 20.46 19.69
CA VAL A 9 -3.42 19.39 20.38
C VAL A 9 -2.14 20.00 20.91
N ARG A 10 -1.94 19.98 22.24
CA ARG A 10 -0.70 20.48 22.84
C ARG A 10 0.37 19.40 22.67
N PRO A 11 1.56 19.77 22.17
CA PRO A 11 2.65 18.80 22.05
C PRO A 11 3.01 18.24 23.42
N ALA A 12 3.33 16.94 23.46
CA ALA A 12 3.66 16.24 24.70
C ALA A 12 4.89 16.84 25.44
N PHE A 13 5.69 17.64 24.74
CA PHE A 13 6.91 18.26 25.27
C PHE A 13 6.78 19.79 25.59
N GLU A 14 5.59 20.39 25.47
CA GLU A 14 5.40 21.81 25.88
C GLU A 14 5.86 22.07 27.32
N SER A 15 5.71 21.10 28.21
CA SER A 15 6.11 21.21 29.64
C SER A 15 7.61 21.05 29.90
N GLY A 16 8.43 20.78 28.87
CA GLY A 16 9.87 20.55 29.01
C GLY A 16 10.73 21.19 27.92
N SER A 17 10.17 22.10 27.10
CA SER A 17 10.92 22.81 26.06
C SER A 17 12.01 23.70 26.68
N ARG A 18 13.15 23.79 25.97
CA ARG A 18 14.25 24.68 26.40
C ARG A 18 13.82 26.14 26.31
N GLU A 19 14.29 26.97 27.22
CA GLU A 19 14.06 28.41 27.18
C GLU A 19 14.65 29.00 25.89
N GLY A 20 13.79 29.58 25.03
CA GLY A 20 14.18 30.13 23.75
C GLY A 20 14.08 29.18 22.57
N ALA A 21 13.61 27.94 22.75
CA ALA A 21 13.37 27.01 21.65
C ALA A 21 12.21 27.46 20.75
N LEU A 22 12.38 27.35 19.44
CA LEU A 22 11.31 27.61 18.46
C LEU A 22 10.50 26.31 18.22
N ILE A 23 9.19 26.39 18.44
CA ILE A 23 8.29 25.29 18.10
C ILE A 23 7.64 25.58 16.76
N VAL A 24 7.82 24.67 15.80
CA VAL A 24 7.23 24.75 14.46
C VAL A 24 6.22 23.63 14.29
N ASN A 25 5.03 23.98 13.79
CA ASN A 25 3.97 23.05 13.45
C ASN A 25 3.89 22.87 11.94
N ILE A 26 4.05 21.65 11.47
CA ILE A 26 3.99 21.26 10.04
C ILE A 26 2.80 20.32 9.86
N GLY A 27 1.80 20.80 9.12
CA GLY A 27 0.57 20.06 8.90
C GLY A 27 -0.50 20.29 10.00
N PRO A 28 -1.68 19.58 9.93
CA PRO A 28 -2.01 18.61 8.89
C PRO A 28 -2.26 19.25 7.52
N SER A 29 -2.64 20.53 7.44
CA SER A 29 -2.90 21.25 6.17
C SER A 29 -1.59 21.76 5.56
N HIS A 30 -0.71 20.85 5.20
CA HIS A 30 0.57 21.14 4.55
C HIS A 30 0.79 20.15 3.38
N PRO A 31 1.23 20.60 2.19
CA PRO A 31 1.41 19.72 1.02
C PRO A 31 2.30 18.52 1.31
N ALA A 32 3.41 18.72 2.04
CA ALA A 32 4.37 17.68 2.35
C ALA A 32 3.88 16.65 3.38
N THR A 33 2.82 16.92 4.15
CA THR A 33 2.23 15.97 5.11
C THR A 33 0.94 15.33 4.57
N HIS A 34 0.68 15.46 3.29
CA HIS A 34 -0.46 14.91 2.56
C HIS A 34 -1.84 15.29 3.17
N GLY A 35 -1.89 16.33 4.01
CA GLY A 35 -3.12 16.77 4.68
C GLY A 35 -3.60 15.89 5.83
N THR A 36 -2.81 14.90 6.27
CA THR A 36 -3.27 13.84 7.18
C THR A 36 -2.40 13.65 8.42
N VAL A 37 -1.20 14.21 8.46
CA VAL A 37 -0.26 14.09 9.58
C VAL A 37 0.17 15.48 10.03
N GLN A 38 0.25 15.65 11.34
CA GLN A 38 0.83 16.85 11.97
C GLN A 38 2.16 16.46 12.60
N ILE A 39 3.20 17.23 12.29
CA ILE A 39 4.52 17.09 12.90
C ILE A 39 4.82 18.36 13.65
N ILE A 40 5.01 18.25 14.96
CA ILE A 40 5.41 19.36 15.81
C ILE A 40 6.88 19.18 16.13
N ALA A 41 7.71 20.13 15.69
CA ALA A 41 9.15 20.07 15.85
C ALA A 41 9.65 21.19 16.79
N GLU A 42 10.46 20.84 17.77
CA GLU A 42 11.24 21.75 18.59
C GLU A 42 12.59 21.98 17.95
N LEU A 43 12.93 23.23 17.69
CA LEU A 43 14.14 23.64 16.96
C LEU A 43 15.13 24.36 17.85
N ASP A 44 16.42 24.04 17.67
CA ASP A 44 17.55 24.83 18.12
C ASP A 44 18.26 25.39 16.86
N GLY A 45 17.99 26.66 16.55
CA GLY A 45 18.30 27.23 15.25
C GLY A 45 17.52 26.53 14.13
N GLU A 46 18.19 25.86 13.20
CA GLU A 46 17.58 25.08 12.12
C GLU A 46 17.55 23.57 12.41
N LYS A 47 18.09 23.16 13.56
CA LYS A 47 18.21 21.75 13.92
C LYS A 47 16.98 21.28 14.68
N VAL A 48 16.40 20.15 14.26
CA VAL A 48 15.31 19.48 14.97
C VAL A 48 15.89 18.77 16.21
N VAL A 49 15.51 19.25 17.39
CA VAL A 49 15.93 18.64 18.67
C VAL A 49 14.98 17.53 19.08
N ARG A 50 13.67 17.75 18.89
CA ARG A 50 12.62 16.78 19.17
C ARG A 50 11.51 16.93 18.14
N ALA A 51 10.87 15.83 17.82
CA ALA A 51 9.71 15.82 16.96
C ALA A 51 8.58 14.99 17.60
N ASP A 52 7.35 15.45 17.44
CA ASP A 52 6.14 14.73 17.84
C ASP A 52 5.22 14.57 16.63
N VAL A 53 4.79 13.35 16.36
CA VAL A 53 4.06 12.99 15.14
C VAL A 53 2.64 12.58 15.49
N HIS A 54 1.66 13.35 15.04
CA HIS A 54 0.25 13.12 15.29
C HIS A 54 -0.46 12.63 14.04
N CYS A 55 -1.03 11.42 14.12
CA CYS A 55 -1.90 10.82 13.13
C CYS A 55 -3.37 10.93 13.56
N GLY A 56 -4.32 10.54 12.70
CA GLY A 56 -5.73 10.48 13.02
C GLY A 56 -6.61 11.47 12.26
N TYR A 57 -6.04 12.39 11.50
CA TYR A 57 -6.81 13.41 10.76
C TYR A 57 -7.62 12.83 9.59
N LEU A 58 -7.31 11.61 9.15
CA LEU A 58 -8.06 10.87 8.14
C LEU A 58 -8.74 9.62 8.73
N HIS A 59 -8.92 9.57 10.06
CA HIS A 59 -9.63 8.45 10.69
C HIS A 59 -11.11 8.46 10.30
N ARG A 60 -11.56 7.36 9.71
CA ARG A 60 -12.91 7.20 9.14
C ARG A 60 -13.73 6.11 9.81
N GLY A 61 -13.22 5.51 10.89
CA GLY A 61 -13.85 4.38 11.54
C GLY A 61 -13.88 3.11 10.68
N PHE A 62 -12.88 2.93 9.81
CA PHE A 62 -12.79 1.85 8.83
C PHE A 62 -13.07 0.47 9.43
N GLU A 63 -12.39 0.11 10.51
CA GLU A 63 -12.56 -1.20 11.15
C GLU A 63 -13.99 -1.40 11.67
N LYS A 64 -14.61 -0.33 12.16
CA LYS A 64 -16.00 -0.38 12.63
C LYS A 64 -17.02 -0.48 11.49
N GLU A 65 -16.78 0.23 10.40
CA GLU A 65 -17.60 0.13 9.19
C GLU A 65 -17.56 -1.29 8.62
N CYS A 66 -16.39 -1.95 8.63
CA CYS A 66 -16.27 -3.34 8.19
C CYS A 66 -17.20 -4.29 8.98
N GLU A 67 -17.40 -4.05 10.28
CA GLU A 67 -18.29 -4.87 11.12
C GLU A 67 -19.78 -4.68 10.78
N CYS A 68 -20.14 -3.59 10.11
CA CYS A 68 -21.53 -3.24 9.76
C CYS A 68 -21.93 -3.73 8.36
N HIS A 69 -20.98 -4.22 7.55
CA HIS A 69 -21.20 -4.60 6.16
C HIS A 69 -20.97 -6.09 5.92
N THR A 70 -21.56 -6.63 4.84
CA THR A 70 -21.30 -8.01 4.43
C THR A 70 -19.86 -8.16 3.96
N TRP A 71 -19.33 -9.39 4.04
CA TRP A 71 -17.95 -9.70 3.65
C TRP A 71 -17.54 -9.15 2.27
N HIS A 72 -18.44 -9.19 1.28
CA HIS A 72 -18.18 -8.62 -0.04
C HIS A 72 -18.19 -7.09 -0.04
N ASN A 73 -19.05 -6.47 0.78
CA ASN A 73 -19.17 -5.02 0.83
C ASN A 73 -18.03 -4.34 1.61
N VAL A 74 -17.19 -5.11 2.30
CA VAL A 74 -15.95 -4.61 2.92
C VAL A 74 -14.88 -4.29 1.87
N ILE A 75 -14.85 -5.00 0.72
CA ILE A 75 -13.81 -4.83 -0.32
C ILE A 75 -13.65 -3.36 -0.76
N PRO A 76 -14.72 -2.59 -1.09
CA PRO A 76 -14.58 -1.19 -1.43
C PRO A 76 -13.94 -0.31 -0.35
N TYR A 77 -14.08 -0.67 0.91
CA TYR A 77 -13.41 0.04 2.01
C TYR A 77 -11.93 -0.30 2.06
N VAL A 78 -11.59 -1.57 1.82
CA VAL A 78 -10.19 -2.06 1.81
C VAL A 78 -9.36 -1.37 0.74
N ASP A 79 -9.91 -1.08 -0.45
CA ASP A 79 -9.25 -0.31 -1.50
C ASP A 79 -8.70 1.03 -1.02
N ARG A 80 -9.39 1.64 -0.07
CA ARG A 80 -9.11 2.97 0.43
C ARG A 80 -8.15 3.00 1.62
N LEU A 81 -7.51 1.89 1.94
CA LEU A 81 -6.39 1.83 2.88
C LEU A 81 -5.16 2.46 2.22
N ASN A 82 -4.39 1.68 1.49
CA ASN A 82 -3.38 2.23 0.59
C ASN A 82 -4.00 2.41 -0.80
N TYR A 83 -4.53 3.60 -1.06
CA TYR A 83 -5.21 3.91 -2.32
C TYR A 83 -4.26 4.03 -3.51
N SER A 84 -2.95 4.05 -3.30
CA SER A 84 -1.95 4.03 -4.39
C SER A 84 -1.77 2.62 -4.95
N SER A 85 -2.01 1.59 -4.14
CA SER A 85 -1.93 0.16 -4.50
C SER A 85 -3.14 -0.66 -4.03
N PRO A 86 -4.38 -0.33 -4.45
CA PRO A 86 -5.60 -0.93 -3.91
C PRO A 86 -5.67 -2.44 -4.10
N LEU A 87 -5.19 -2.98 -5.22
CA LEU A 87 -5.24 -4.41 -5.52
C LEU A 87 -4.45 -5.27 -4.51
N LEU A 88 -3.34 -4.74 -3.96
CA LEU A 88 -2.60 -5.41 -2.88
C LEU A 88 -3.47 -5.57 -1.63
N ASN A 89 -4.25 -4.54 -1.29
CA ASN A 89 -5.13 -4.57 -0.14
C ASN A 89 -6.29 -5.55 -0.34
N GLU A 90 -6.92 -5.50 -1.53
CA GLU A 90 -8.04 -6.38 -1.88
C GLU A 90 -7.67 -7.85 -1.79
N PHE A 91 -6.51 -8.23 -2.36
CA PHE A 91 -6.08 -9.62 -2.41
C PHE A 91 -5.72 -10.15 -1.02
N ALA A 92 -5.09 -9.35 -0.16
CA ALA A 92 -4.81 -9.72 1.22
C ALA A 92 -6.09 -9.95 2.04
N TYR A 93 -7.09 -9.08 1.89
CA TYR A 93 -8.38 -9.24 2.54
C TYR A 93 -9.15 -10.46 2.00
N CYS A 94 -9.21 -10.63 0.68
CA CYS A 94 -9.87 -11.77 0.07
C CYS A 94 -9.26 -13.10 0.54
N GLU A 95 -7.92 -13.20 0.61
CA GLU A 95 -7.24 -14.39 1.09
C GLU A 95 -7.54 -14.69 2.55
N ALA A 96 -7.66 -13.67 3.41
CA ALA A 96 -8.06 -13.86 4.81
C ALA A 96 -9.46 -14.48 4.93
N VAL A 97 -10.41 -14.04 4.12
CA VAL A 97 -11.78 -14.58 4.11
C VAL A 97 -11.81 -15.96 3.45
N GLU A 98 -11.07 -16.18 2.37
CA GLU A 98 -10.94 -17.46 1.68
C GLU A 98 -10.34 -18.54 2.61
N THR A 99 -9.36 -18.16 3.43
CA THR A 99 -8.78 -19.05 4.45
C THR A 99 -9.82 -19.50 5.48
N LEU A 100 -10.68 -18.59 5.96
CA LEU A 100 -11.77 -18.95 6.87
C LEU A 100 -12.83 -19.83 6.21
N LEU A 101 -13.10 -19.64 4.91
CA LEU A 101 -14.03 -20.45 4.12
C LEU A 101 -13.45 -21.81 3.73
N GLY A 102 -12.12 -21.99 3.82
CA GLY A 102 -11.40 -23.16 3.33
C GLY A 102 -11.47 -23.29 1.81
N ILE A 103 -11.36 -22.18 1.10
CA ILE A 103 -11.44 -22.11 -0.36
C ILE A 103 -10.03 -21.95 -0.94
N GLU A 104 -9.70 -22.79 -1.92
CA GLU A 104 -8.52 -22.62 -2.76
C GLU A 104 -8.94 -21.97 -4.09
N ILE A 105 -8.31 -20.85 -4.42
CA ILE A 105 -8.57 -20.14 -5.68
C ILE A 105 -8.00 -20.90 -6.88
N THR A 106 -8.55 -20.64 -8.06
CA THR A 106 -8.09 -21.29 -9.29
C THR A 106 -6.64 -20.91 -9.62
N PRO A 107 -5.88 -21.79 -10.31
CA PRO A 107 -4.51 -21.46 -10.72
C PRO A 107 -4.44 -20.17 -11.55
N ARG A 108 -5.37 -19.96 -12.49
CA ARG A 108 -5.42 -18.72 -13.28
C ARG A 108 -5.62 -17.49 -12.38
N CYS A 109 -6.54 -17.56 -11.43
CA CYS A 109 -6.78 -16.46 -10.47
C CYS A 109 -5.52 -16.16 -9.65
N ARG A 110 -4.82 -17.21 -9.18
CA ARG A 110 -3.59 -17.08 -8.41
C ARG A 110 -2.50 -16.33 -9.17
N TYR A 111 -2.26 -16.67 -10.44
CA TYR A 111 -1.30 -15.96 -11.28
C TYR A 111 -1.72 -14.53 -11.59
N LEU A 112 -3.01 -14.31 -11.89
CA LEU A 112 -3.53 -12.97 -12.17
C LEU A 112 -3.45 -12.06 -10.95
N ARG A 113 -3.80 -12.55 -9.75
CA ARG A 113 -3.64 -11.77 -8.52
C ARG A 113 -2.19 -11.38 -8.27
N THR A 114 -1.25 -12.28 -8.51
CA THR A 114 0.18 -11.99 -8.35
C THR A 114 0.66 -10.95 -9.37
N LEU A 115 0.27 -11.08 -10.63
CA LEU A 115 0.60 -10.12 -11.69
C LEU A 115 0.06 -8.72 -11.36
N LEU A 116 -1.20 -8.64 -11.00
CA LEU A 116 -1.87 -7.38 -10.68
C LEU A 116 -1.37 -6.77 -9.37
N ALA A 117 -0.95 -7.59 -8.40
CA ALA A 117 -0.31 -7.13 -7.17
C ALA A 117 1.01 -6.42 -7.47
N GLU A 118 1.88 -7.02 -8.29
CA GLU A 118 3.15 -6.40 -8.68
C GLU A 118 2.94 -5.18 -9.59
N TYR A 119 1.95 -5.20 -10.47
CA TYR A 119 1.57 -4.04 -11.27
C TYR A 119 1.10 -2.86 -10.42
N SER A 120 0.32 -3.15 -9.38
CA SER A 120 -0.13 -2.17 -8.38
C SER A 120 1.03 -1.64 -7.52
N ARG A 121 2.02 -2.49 -7.19
CA ARG A 121 3.25 -2.10 -6.48
C ARG A 121 4.06 -1.10 -7.29
N ILE A 122 4.22 -1.31 -8.61
CA ILE A 122 4.89 -0.35 -9.50
C ILE A 122 4.19 1.01 -9.42
N ALA A 123 2.86 1.05 -9.52
CA ALA A 123 2.09 2.29 -9.46
C ALA A 123 2.28 3.06 -8.13
N ASP A 124 2.36 2.34 -7.01
CA ASP A 124 2.63 2.91 -5.68
C ASP A 124 4.05 3.49 -5.58
N HIS A 125 5.06 2.71 -5.97
CA HIS A 125 6.45 3.18 -5.92
C HIS A 125 6.70 4.36 -6.86
N LEU A 126 6.09 4.37 -8.05
CA LEU A 126 6.11 5.54 -8.95
C LEU A 126 5.53 6.78 -8.25
N THR A 127 4.43 6.62 -7.52
CA THR A 127 3.79 7.73 -6.79
C THR A 127 4.69 8.24 -5.65
N CYS A 128 5.26 7.32 -4.86
CA CYS A 128 6.15 7.66 -3.75
C CYS A 128 7.42 8.38 -4.23
N VAL A 129 8.10 7.80 -5.21
CA VAL A 129 9.34 8.37 -5.75
C VAL A 129 9.06 9.71 -6.42
N ALA A 130 7.93 9.83 -7.15
CA ALA A 130 7.53 11.10 -7.75
C ALA A 130 7.34 12.18 -6.69
N ALA A 131 6.59 11.90 -5.62
CA ALA A 131 6.36 12.86 -4.54
C ALA A 131 7.67 13.29 -3.88
N LEU A 132 8.54 12.34 -3.52
CA LEU A 132 9.84 12.61 -2.92
C LEU A 132 10.70 13.54 -3.81
N LEU A 133 10.76 13.26 -5.11
CA LEU A 133 11.54 14.07 -6.06
C LEU A 133 10.94 15.46 -6.26
N MET A 134 9.61 15.59 -6.28
CA MET A 134 8.91 16.88 -6.34
C MET A 134 9.22 17.74 -5.13
N GLU A 135 9.17 17.15 -3.93
CA GLU A 135 9.46 17.83 -2.66
C GLU A 135 10.90 18.38 -2.59
N MET A 136 11.82 17.74 -3.31
CA MET A 136 13.20 18.21 -3.47
C MET A 136 13.39 19.14 -4.68
N GLY A 137 12.33 19.51 -5.39
CA GLY A 137 12.38 20.43 -6.55
C GLY A 137 12.72 19.77 -7.88
N ALA A 138 12.82 18.45 -7.97
CA ALA A 138 13.11 17.71 -9.21
C ALA A 138 11.85 17.52 -10.09
N MET A 139 11.22 18.62 -10.50
CA MET A 139 9.94 18.65 -11.20
C MET A 139 9.93 17.81 -12.49
N THR A 140 11.02 17.80 -13.25
CA THR A 140 11.09 17.03 -14.51
C THR A 140 11.01 15.52 -14.24
N ALA A 141 11.72 15.03 -13.23
CA ALA A 141 11.67 13.62 -12.84
C ALA A 141 10.26 13.25 -12.31
N PHE A 142 9.65 14.12 -11.50
CA PHE A 142 8.25 13.98 -11.07
C PHE A 142 7.30 13.80 -12.26
N LEU A 143 7.37 14.68 -13.26
CA LEU A 143 6.47 14.62 -14.42
C LEU A 143 6.65 13.31 -15.22
N TYR A 144 7.89 12.81 -15.37
CA TYR A 144 8.11 11.53 -16.04
C TYR A 144 7.49 10.35 -15.29
N LEU A 145 7.62 10.31 -13.97
CA LEU A 145 7.02 9.25 -13.14
C LEU A 145 5.50 9.30 -13.16
N VAL A 146 4.92 10.50 -13.09
CA VAL A 146 3.46 10.69 -13.15
C VAL A 146 2.90 10.31 -14.53
N THR A 147 3.62 10.62 -15.62
CA THR A 147 3.21 10.20 -16.96
C THR A 147 3.19 8.67 -17.08
N LEU A 148 4.22 7.99 -16.59
CA LEU A 148 4.25 6.54 -16.59
C LEU A 148 3.12 5.94 -15.73
N ARG A 149 2.87 6.52 -14.56
CA ARG A 149 1.74 6.12 -13.71
C ARG A 149 0.38 6.31 -14.40
N ASP A 150 0.22 7.36 -15.20
CA ASP A 150 -1.04 7.59 -15.94
C ASP A 150 -1.30 6.48 -16.97
N PHE A 151 -0.27 5.99 -17.66
CA PHE A 151 -0.41 4.81 -18.54
C PHE A 151 -0.89 3.57 -17.76
N ILE A 152 -0.32 3.32 -16.58
CA ILE A 152 -0.76 2.22 -15.71
C ILE A 152 -2.23 2.41 -15.30
N TYR A 153 -2.64 3.61 -14.93
CA TYR A 153 -4.01 3.90 -14.53
C TYR A 153 -5.03 3.74 -15.66
N GLU A 154 -4.71 4.18 -16.87
CA GLU A 154 -5.56 3.96 -18.03
C GLU A 154 -5.70 2.48 -18.39
N HIS A 155 -4.59 1.74 -18.33
CA HIS A 155 -4.57 0.31 -18.57
C HIS A 155 -5.35 -0.47 -17.50
N THR A 156 -5.20 -0.12 -16.23
CA THR A 156 -5.98 -0.71 -15.14
C THR A 156 -7.46 -0.38 -15.28
N ALA A 157 -7.81 0.83 -15.71
CA ALA A 157 -9.20 1.23 -15.94
C ALA A 157 -9.86 0.42 -17.07
N ALA A 158 -9.11 0.00 -18.09
CA ALA A 158 -9.63 -0.90 -19.13
C ALA A 158 -10.03 -2.28 -18.57
N LEU A 159 -9.33 -2.76 -17.54
CA LEU A 159 -9.64 -4.01 -16.84
C LEU A 159 -10.75 -3.84 -15.80
N THR A 160 -10.61 -2.87 -14.92
CA THR A 160 -11.43 -2.75 -13.69
C THR A 160 -12.60 -1.79 -13.84
N GLY A 161 -12.53 -0.83 -14.75
CA GLY A 161 -13.48 0.26 -14.92
C GLY A 161 -13.14 1.50 -14.10
N ALA A 162 -12.07 1.47 -13.30
CA ALA A 162 -11.62 2.58 -12.46
C ALA A 162 -10.10 2.76 -12.54
N ARG A 163 -9.63 4.01 -12.48
CA ARG A 163 -8.19 4.32 -12.46
C ARG A 163 -7.57 4.05 -11.08
N VAL A 164 -8.32 4.27 -10.02
CA VAL A 164 -7.95 4.12 -8.61
C VAL A 164 -9.14 3.52 -7.87
N THR A 165 -8.92 2.80 -6.77
CA THR A 165 -9.97 2.13 -5.98
C THR A 165 -10.82 1.19 -6.83
N HIS A 166 -10.20 0.09 -7.24
CA HIS A 166 -10.67 -0.77 -8.33
C HIS A 166 -11.84 -1.66 -7.96
N THR A 167 -11.91 -2.13 -6.71
CA THR A 167 -12.91 -3.11 -6.24
C THR A 167 -13.01 -4.29 -7.22
N TYR A 168 -11.85 -4.83 -7.59
CA TYR A 168 -11.73 -5.86 -8.62
C TYR A 168 -11.58 -7.28 -8.04
N GLY A 169 -10.86 -7.41 -6.92
CA GLY A 169 -10.77 -8.66 -6.17
C GLY A 169 -12.14 -9.12 -5.68
N ARG A 170 -12.34 -10.42 -5.66
CA ARG A 170 -13.56 -11.07 -5.12
C ARG A 170 -13.16 -12.23 -4.25
N ILE A 171 -13.94 -12.52 -3.23
CA ILE A 171 -13.80 -13.74 -2.44
C ILE A 171 -14.06 -14.93 -3.37
N GLY A 172 -13.04 -15.80 -3.53
CA GLY A 172 -13.07 -16.93 -4.45
C GLY A 172 -12.68 -16.60 -5.89
N GLY A 173 -12.17 -15.38 -6.19
CA GLY A 173 -11.75 -15.05 -7.55
C GLY A 173 -11.55 -13.58 -7.86
N LEU A 174 -11.98 -13.17 -9.06
CA LEU A 174 -11.87 -11.82 -9.61
C LEU A 174 -13.22 -11.39 -10.22
N ALA A 175 -13.42 -10.09 -10.38
CA ALA A 175 -14.65 -9.54 -10.96
C ALA A 175 -14.88 -9.98 -12.41
N ARG A 176 -13.81 -10.12 -13.19
CA ARG A 176 -13.79 -10.56 -14.58
C ARG A 176 -12.39 -11.02 -14.98
N ASP A 177 -12.29 -11.75 -16.09
CA ASP A 177 -11.01 -12.10 -16.72
C ASP A 177 -10.43 -10.93 -17.52
N LEU A 178 -9.19 -11.05 -17.96
CA LEU A 178 -8.51 -10.06 -18.81
C LEU A 178 -9.26 -9.89 -20.13
N PRO A 179 -9.47 -8.65 -20.59
CA PRO A 179 -9.98 -8.41 -21.94
C PRO A 179 -8.93 -8.73 -23.00
N ASP A 180 -9.39 -8.97 -24.23
CA ASP A 180 -8.51 -9.21 -25.37
C ASP A 180 -7.54 -8.05 -25.59
N GLY A 181 -6.29 -8.33 -25.88
CA GLY A 181 -5.24 -7.33 -26.12
C GLY A 181 -4.68 -6.67 -24.85
N TRP A 182 -5.13 -7.09 -23.65
CA TRP A 182 -4.68 -6.47 -22.40
C TRP A 182 -3.21 -6.81 -22.08
N LEU A 183 -2.78 -8.03 -22.31
CA LEU A 183 -1.39 -8.45 -22.06
C LEU A 183 -0.41 -7.82 -23.06
N GLU A 184 -0.81 -7.67 -24.31
CA GLU A 184 -0.01 -6.98 -25.32
C GLU A 184 0.22 -5.52 -24.96
N ARG A 185 -0.84 -4.83 -24.48
CA ARG A 185 -0.70 -3.46 -24.00
C ARG A 185 0.14 -3.38 -22.71
N LEU A 186 0.07 -4.39 -21.84
CA LEU A 186 0.93 -4.46 -20.65
C LEU A 186 2.41 -4.48 -21.06
N GLU A 187 2.81 -5.32 -22.01
CA GLU A 187 4.21 -5.39 -22.47
C GLU A 187 4.70 -4.03 -23.03
N GLU A 188 3.87 -3.34 -23.82
CA GLU A 188 4.19 -2.00 -24.31
C GLU A 188 4.42 -1.01 -23.14
N ILE A 189 3.63 -1.08 -22.07
CA ILE A 189 3.80 -0.23 -20.89
C ILE A 189 5.08 -0.59 -20.12
N LEU A 190 5.45 -1.87 -20.05
CA LEU A 190 6.71 -2.30 -19.44
C LEU A 190 7.91 -1.81 -20.23
N ASP A 191 7.83 -1.77 -21.56
CA ASP A 191 8.89 -1.18 -22.40
C ASP A 191 8.98 0.35 -22.19
N GLU A 192 7.84 1.03 -22.09
CA GLU A 192 7.78 2.45 -21.74
C GLU A 192 8.38 2.70 -20.33
N TYR A 193 8.13 1.82 -19.38
CA TYR A 193 8.73 1.86 -18.03
C TYR A 193 10.26 1.92 -18.12
N GLU A 194 10.90 1.03 -18.87
CA GLU A 194 12.35 1.00 -19.00
C GLU A 194 12.90 2.32 -19.55
N VAL A 195 12.22 2.92 -20.54
CA VAL A 195 12.60 4.21 -21.13
C VAL A 195 12.49 5.35 -20.10
N TYR A 196 11.38 5.43 -19.37
CA TYR A 196 11.15 6.53 -18.41
C TYR A 196 12.05 6.40 -17.19
N VAL A 197 12.19 5.19 -16.63
CA VAL A 197 13.08 4.94 -15.49
C VAL A 197 14.53 5.18 -15.86
N GLY A 198 14.98 4.78 -17.06
CA GLY A 198 16.32 5.11 -17.56
C GLY A 198 16.59 6.62 -17.63
N ARG A 199 15.59 7.44 -18.01
CA ARG A 199 15.70 8.91 -17.97
C ARG A 199 15.84 9.45 -16.54
N ILE A 200 15.12 8.86 -15.60
CA ILE A 200 15.19 9.27 -14.18
C ILE A 200 16.55 8.94 -13.59
N HIS A 201 17.09 7.75 -13.84
CA HIS A 201 18.47 7.41 -13.45
C HIS A 201 19.47 8.40 -14.03
N GLY A 202 19.33 8.78 -15.31
CA GLY A 202 20.17 9.79 -15.95
C GLY A 202 20.10 11.18 -15.29
N LEU A 203 18.94 11.54 -14.73
CA LEU A 203 18.73 12.83 -14.06
C LEU A 203 19.18 12.83 -12.59
N MET A 204 19.00 11.72 -11.87
CA MET A 204 19.09 11.67 -10.41
C MET A 204 20.34 11.03 -9.87
N ASP A 205 20.84 9.93 -10.46
CA ASP A 205 21.93 9.13 -9.87
C ASP A 205 23.25 9.89 -9.68
N ARG A 206 23.50 10.90 -10.52
CA ARG A 206 24.70 11.76 -10.45
C ARG A 206 24.37 13.19 -10.04
N ASN A 207 23.13 13.47 -9.67
CA ASN A 207 22.74 14.80 -9.24
C ASN A 207 23.25 15.07 -7.82
N ARG A 208 24.23 15.98 -7.72
CA ARG A 208 24.86 16.29 -6.45
C ARG A 208 23.89 16.82 -5.41
N ILE A 209 22.92 17.65 -5.82
CA ILE A 209 21.90 18.21 -4.89
C ILE A 209 21.05 17.09 -4.32
N PHE A 210 20.60 16.15 -5.17
CA PHE A 210 19.83 15.01 -4.73
C PHE A 210 20.62 14.13 -3.75
N ILE A 211 21.88 13.82 -4.09
CA ILE A 211 22.76 13.00 -3.26
C ILE A 211 23.01 13.67 -1.91
N ASP A 212 23.37 14.96 -1.89
CA ASP A 212 23.68 15.72 -0.67
C ASP A 212 22.43 15.87 0.24
N ARG A 213 21.21 15.84 -0.34
CA ARG A 213 19.94 15.97 0.40
C ARG A 213 19.37 14.63 0.87
N THR A 214 19.91 13.49 0.44
CA THR A 214 19.34 12.17 0.73
C THR A 214 20.32 11.24 1.44
N ARG A 215 21.61 11.31 1.12
CA ARG A 215 22.63 10.47 1.77
C ARG A 215 22.94 10.98 3.17
N ASP A 216 23.05 10.02 4.09
CA ASP A 216 23.31 10.27 5.51
C ASP A 216 22.23 11.17 6.19
N VAL A 217 21.04 11.26 5.60
CA VAL A 217 19.89 12.01 6.11
C VAL A 217 18.76 11.05 6.46
N GLY A 218 18.16 11.22 7.64
CA GLY A 218 17.08 10.36 8.11
C GLY A 218 17.52 8.92 8.31
N VAL A 219 18.72 8.71 8.80
CA VAL A 219 19.32 7.37 9.01
C VAL A 219 18.55 6.61 10.09
N LEU A 220 18.27 5.33 9.81
CA LEU A 220 17.64 4.40 10.73
C LEU A 220 18.52 3.15 10.83
N SER A 221 18.92 2.77 12.05
CA SER A 221 19.68 1.54 12.24
C SER A 221 18.79 0.28 12.13
N PRO A 222 19.36 -0.88 11.78
CA PRO A 222 18.61 -2.14 11.74
C PRO A 222 17.91 -2.46 13.07
N GLU A 223 18.59 -2.22 14.19
CA GLU A 223 18.07 -2.48 15.55
C GLU A 223 16.88 -1.57 15.86
N GLU A 224 16.97 -0.29 15.54
CA GLU A 224 15.86 0.66 15.71
C GLU A 224 14.69 0.32 14.80
N ALA A 225 14.95 -0.08 13.54
CA ALA A 225 13.90 -0.49 12.61
C ALA A 225 13.11 -1.70 13.15
N ILE A 226 13.79 -2.71 13.70
CA ILE A 226 13.14 -3.86 14.33
C ILE A 226 12.38 -3.45 15.59
N HIS A 227 12.98 -2.61 16.44
CA HIS A 227 12.39 -2.16 17.69
C HIS A 227 11.05 -1.44 17.48
N TRP A 228 10.98 -0.59 16.45
CA TRP A 228 9.76 0.14 16.09
C TRP A 228 8.80 -0.68 15.20
N GLY A 229 9.18 -1.90 14.79
CA GLY A 229 8.36 -2.76 13.96
C GLY A 229 8.24 -2.31 12.49
N PHE A 230 9.23 -1.60 11.98
CA PHE A 230 9.29 -1.22 10.57
C PHE A 230 9.36 -2.45 9.66
N THR A 231 8.75 -2.35 8.49
CA THR A 231 8.72 -3.41 7.47
C THR A 231 8.86 -2.79 6.08
N GLY A 232 8.93 -3.62 5.05
CA GLY A 232 8.97 -3.17 3.67
C GLY A 232 10.24 -2.42 3.28
N PRO A 233 10.14 -1.50 2.30
CA PRO A 233 11.29 -0.75 1.80
C PRO A 233 12.04 0.03 2.88
N VAL A 234 11.34 0.51 3.91
CA VAL A 234 11.97 1.24 5.03
C VAL A 234 12.88 0.31 5.83
N LEU A 235 12.44 -0.92 6.13
CA LEU A 235 13.28 -1.91 6.80
C LEU A 235 14.41 -2.39 5.87
N ARG A 236 14.10 -2.68 4.61
CA ARG A 236 15.09 -3.15 3.63
C ARG A 236 16.18 -2.12 3.35
N SER A 237 15.89 -0.82 3.48
CA SER A 237 16.91 0.22 3.37
C SER A 237 18.03 0.09 4.40
N THR A 238 17.78 -0.53 5.55
CA THR A 238 18.77 -0.76 6.62
C THR A 238 19.70 -1.96 6.39
N GLY A 239 19.53 -2.69 5.28
CA GLY A 239 20.31 -3.89 4.94
C GLY A 239 19.66 -5.20 5.37
N LEU A 240 18.47 -5.19 5.95
CA LEU A 240 17.74 -6.40 6.35
C LEU A 240 16.84 -6.88 5.20
N ALA A 241 17.15 -8.05 4.66
CA ALA A 241 16.46 -8.66 3.52
C ALA A 241 15.16 -9.37 3.93
N ARG A 242 14.28 -8.74 4.72
CA ARG A 242 12.99 -9.32 5.09
C ARG A 242 11.93 -8.97 4.05
N ASP A 243 11.31 -10.00 3.49
CA ASP A 243 10.23 -9.87 2.52
C ASP A 243 9.30 -11.08 2.61
N LEU A 244 8.01 -10.84 2.87
CA LEU A 244 7.03 -11.92 3.03
C LEU A 244 6.84 -12.75 1.77
N ARG A 245 7.10 -12.17 0.59
CA ARG A 245 7.03 -12.90 -0.68
C ARG A 245 8.07 -14.05 -0.77
N LYS A 246 9.19 -13.93 -0.03
CA LYS A 246 10.25 -14.95 0.10
C LYS A 246 10.16 -15.75 1.39
N ASP A 247 9.92 -15.08 2.52
CA ASP A 247 9.96 -15.71 3.86
C ASP A 247 8.75 -16.62 4.10
N THR A 248 7.57 -16.19 3.67
CA THR A 248 6.30 -16.91 3.76
C THR A 248 5.53 -16.77 2.44
N PRO A 249 5.95 -17.47 1.36
CA PRO A 249 5.37 -17.29 0.04
C PRO A 249 3.86 -17.54 0.03
N TYR A 250 3.13 -16.62 -0.58
CA TYR A 250 1.69 -16.69 -0.82
C TYR A 250 1.41 -16.51 -2.31
N LEU A 251 0.19 -16.75 -2.76
CA LEU A 251 -0.19 -16.72 -4.18
C LEU A 251 0.84 -17.51 -5.05
N ALA A 252 1.37 -16.90 -6.10
CA ALA A 252 2.35 -17.53 -6.98
C ALA A 252 3.81 -17.14 -6.70
N TYR A 253 4.10 -16.36 -5.63
CA TYR A 253 5.45 -15.86 -5.38
C TYR A 253 6.50 -16.96 -5.18
N GLY A 254 6.12 -18.10 -4.60
CA GLY A 254 7.04 -19.24 -4.41
C GLY A 254 7.54 -19.89 -5.72
N GLU A 255 6.91 -19.56 -6.84
CA GLU A 255 7.26 -20.10 -8.16
C GLU A 255 8.08 -19.11 -9.00
N LEU A 256 8.27 -17.86 -8.50
CA LEU A 256 8.92 -16.77 -9.23
C LEU A 256 10.37 -16.61 -8.80
N ASP A 257 11.19 -16.25 -9.77
CA ASP A 257 12.56 -15.83 -9.52
C ASP A 257 12.63 -14.31 -9.43
N PHE A 258 13.08 -13.81 -8.30
CA PHE A 258 13.32 -12.38 -8.04
C PHE A 258 14.28 -12.18 -6.88
N GLU A 259 14.93 -11.05 -6.83
CA GLU A 259 15.80 -10.66 -5.72
C GLU A 259 15.06 -9.74 -4.75
N VAL A 260 15.51 -9.69 -3.49
CA VAL A 260 15.02 -8.74 -2.49
C VAL A 260 16.04 -7.60 -2.40
N PRO A 261 15.74 -6.41 -2.95
CA PRO A 261 16.65 -5.29 -2.89
C PRO A 261 16.84 -4.80 -1.46
N VAL A 262 18.09 -4.54 -1.07
CA VAL A 262 18.44 -4.00 0.25
C VAL A 262 19.35 -2.80 0.11
N GLY A 263 19.20 -1.85 1.04
CA GLY A 263 20.11 -0.72 1.21
C GLY A 263 21.31 -1.08 2.11
N ILE A 264 22.00 -0.06 2.58
CA ILE A 264 23.22 -0.23 3.40
C ILE A 264 23.13 0.61 4.68
N LYS A 265 22.69 1.87 4.57
CA LYS A 265 22.75 2.86 5.66
C LYS A 265 21.39 3.12 6.33
N GLY A 266 20.30 2.78 5.66
CA GLY A 266 18.95 3.11 6.12
C GLY A 266 18.62 4.59 6.02
N ASP A 267 19.22 5.34 5.10
CA ASP A 267 18.97 6.75 4.86
C ASP A 267 17.91 7.00 3.78
N ASN A 268 17.63 8.27 3.48
CA ASN A 268 16.64 8.63 2.46
C ASN A 268 17.03 8.13 1.06
N TYR A 269 18.35 8.11 0.77
CA TYR A 269 18.87 7.61 -0.51
C TYR A 269 18.62 6.11 -0.67
N ASP A 270 18.89 5.33 0.38
CA ASP A 270 18.68 3.89 0.35
C ASP A 270 17.17 3.55 0.24
N ARG A 271 16.28 4.32 0.88
CA ARG A 271 14.83 4.16 0.71
C ARG A 271 14.36 4.47 -0.72
N TYR A 272 14.95 5.46 -1.38
CA TYR A 272 14.73 5.73 -2.80
C TYR A 272 15.26 4.57 -3.66
N TYR A 273 16.51 4.16 -3.44
CA TYR A 273 17.17 3.11 -4.20
C TYR A 273 16.43 1.77 -4.13
N VAL A 274 16.04 1.34 -2.93
CA VAL A 274 15.28 0.10 -2.74
C VAL A 274 13.99 0.10 -3.55
N ARG A 275 13.22 1.20 -3.54
CA ARG A 275 11.98 1.28 -4.33
C ARG A 275 12.21 1.25 -5.84
N MET A 276 13.25 1.90 -6.32
CA MET A 276 13.61 1.84 -7.74
C MET A 276 13.93 0.39 -8.15
N ARG A 277 14.73 -0.31 -7.35
CA ARG A 277 15.05 -1.72 -7.59
C ARG A 277 13.86 -2.66 -7.43
N GLU A 278 12.97 -2.40 -6.48
CA GLU A 278 11.73 -3.19 -6.34
C GLU A 278 10.81 -3.05 -7.56
N MET A 279 10.76 -1.90 -8.19
CA MET A 279 10.03 -1.74 -9.44
C MET A 279 10.63 -2.59 -10.57
N ASP A 280 11.96 -2.62 -10.69
CA ASP A 280 12.65 -3.45 -11.69
C ASP A 280 12.34 -4.94 -11.45
N GLU A 281 12.38 -5.40 -10.20
CA GLU A 281 12.04 -6.77 -9.83
C GLU A 281 10.56 -7.08 -10.09
N SER A 282 9.65 -6.11 -9.85
CA SER A 282 8.23 -6.27 -10.18
C SER A 282 8.01 -6.43 -11.68
N VAL A 283 8.71 -5.67 -12.53
CA VAL A 283 8.67 -5.85 -13.98
C VAL A 283 9.17 -7.25 -14.38
N HIS A 284 10.28 -7.69 -13.78
CA HIS A 284 10.82 -9.04 -14.03
C HIS A 284 9.81 -10.14 -13.64
N MET A 285 9.17 -10.03 -12.50
CA MET A 285 8.12 -10.97 -12.05
C MET A 285 6.90 -10.95 -12.97
N ILE A 286 6.44 -9.78 -13.40
CA ILE A 286 5.29 -9.65 -14.30
C ILE A 286 5.55 -10.38 -15.62
N ARG A 287 6.73 -10.23 -16.24
CA ARG A 287 7.10 -10.94 -17.46
C ARG A 287 7.09 -12.46 -17.28
N GLN A 288 7.63 -12.98 -16.16
CA GLN A 288 7.55 -14.39 -15.83
C GLN A 288 6.09 -14.89 -15.69
N LEU A 289 5.22 -14.09 -15.09
CA LEU A 289 3.82 -14.42 -14.90
C LEU A 289 3.04 -14.43 -16.23
N MET A 290 3.34 -13.48 -17.13
CA MET A 290 2.74 -13.45 -18.48
C MET A 290 3.04 -14.74 -19.25
N GLU A 291 4.27 -15.25 -19.19
CA GLU A 291 4.67 -16.50 -19.83
C GLU A 291 3.99 -17.74 -19.24
N ARG A 292 3.65 -17.71 -17.94
CA ARG A 292 3.08 -18.85 -17.20
C ARG A 292 1.56 -18.81 -17.09
N LEU A 293 0.92 -17.75 -17.59
CA LEU A 293 -0.52 -17.57 -17.45
C LEU A 293 -1.31 -18.61 -18.24
N ALA A 294 -1.79 -19.63 -17.53
CA ALA A 294 -2.60 -20.70 -18.12
C ALA A 294 -4.05 -20.24 -18.38
N PRO A 295 -4.74 -20.80 -19.40
CA PRO A 295 -6.17 -20.60 -19.57
C PRO A 295 -6.94 -21.30 -18.43
N GLY A 296 -8.14 -20.83 -18.15
CA GLY A 296 -9.01 -21.43 -17.12
C GLY A 296 -9.95 -20.39 -16.51
N PRO A 297 -10.85 -20.81 -15.61
CA PRO A 297 -11.75 -19.90 -14.91
C PRO A 297 -10.98 -19.04 -13.92
N VAL A 298 -11.42 -17.79 -13.76
CA VAL A 298 -10.86 -16.87 -12.77
C VAL A 298 -11.59 -16.94 -11.41
N ASN A 299 -12.76 -17.58 -11.37
CA ASN A 299 -13.54 -17.78 -10.15
C ASN A 299 -13.65 -19.26 -9.84
N VAL A 300 -13.72 -19.59 -8.55
CA VAL A 300 -14.05 -20.95 -8.10
C VAL A 300 -15.52 -21.26 -8.35
N ASP A 301 -15.86 -22.52 -8.53
CA ASP A 301 -17.26 -22.96 -8.60
C ASP A 301 -17.78 -23.23 -7.17
N ASP A 302 -17.97 -22.16 -6.40
CA ASP A 302 -18.47 -22.27 -5.04
C ASP A 302 -19.62 -21.27 -4.80
N ARG A 303 -20.83 -21.82 -4.74
CA ARG A 303 -22.08 -21.05 -4.51
C ARG A 303 -22.14 -20.35 -3.15
N ARG A 304 -21.24 -20.67 -2.21
CA ARG A 304 -21.19 -20.00 -0.91
C ARG A 304 -20.70 -18.56 -0.98
N CYS A 305 -19.87 -18.24 -2.01
CA CYS A 305 -19.22 -16.92 -2.12
C CYS A 305 -19.27 -16.31 -3.52
N VAL A 306 -19.39 -17.13 -4.58
CA VAL A 306 -19.40 -16.64 -5.97
C VAL A 306 -20.83 -16.47 -6.46
N LEU A 307 -21.12 -15.29 -7.02
CA LEU A 307 -22.42 -14.99 -7.61
C LEU A 307 -22.67 -15.87 -8.83
N PRO A 308 -23.91 -16.43 -8.98
CA PRO A 308 -24.26 -17.21 -10.16
C PRO A 308 -24.24 -16.32 -11.42
N GLU A 309 -24.02 -16.95 -12.57
CA GLU A 309 -24.06 -16.27 -13.85
C GLU A 309 -25.44 -15.61 -14.10
N LYS A 310 -25.40 -14.41 -14.65
CA LYS A 310 -26.60 -13.58 -14.85
C LYS A 310 -27.74 -14.28 -15.63
N PRO A 311 -27.48 -15.06 -16.71
CA PRO A 311 -28.52 -15.83 -17.39
C PRO A 311 -29.18 -16.86 -16.48
N LEU A 312 -28.42 -17.54 -15.61
CA LEU A 312 -28.96 -18.54 -14.67
C LEU A 312 -29.86 -17.93 -13.62
N VAL A 313 -29.54 -16.70 -13.17
CA VAL A 313 -30.39 -15.95 -12.22
C VAL A 313 -31.80 -15.70 -12.78
N TYR A 314 -31.93 -15.55 -14.10
CA TYR A 314 -33.23 -15.34 -14.77
C TYR A 314 -33.97 -16.65 -15.14
N SER A 315 -33.27 -17.78 -15.25
CA SER A 315 -33.84 -19.04 -15.70
C SER A 315 -34.01 -20.09 -14.60
N GLU A 316 -33.26 -19.99 -13.50
CA GLU A 316 -33.26 -20.98 -12.43
C GLU A 316 -33.59 -20.35 -11.06
N ILE A 317 -34.60 -20.91 -10.39
CA ILE A 317 -35.06 -20.42 -9.09
C ILE A 317 -33.97 -20.53 -8.00
N GLU A 318 -33.16 -21.59 -8.03
CA GLU A 318 -32.08 -21.80 -7.07
C GLU A 318 -30.97 -20.74 -7.24
N SER A 319 -30.61 -20.43 -8.48
CA SER A 319 -29.63 -19.39 -8.81
C SER A 319 -30.13 -18.01 -8.41
N LEU A 320 -31.43 -17.72 -8.60
CA LEU A 320 -32.07 -16.48 -8.15
C LEU A 320 -32.01 -16.36 -6.61
N ILE A 321 -32.37 -17.40 -5.88
CA ILE A 321 -32.37 -17.41 -4.42
C ILE A 321 -30.92 -17.23 -3.90
N ASN A 322 -29.96 -17.93 -4.50
CA ASN A 322 -28.56 -17.82 -4.10
C ASN A 322 -28.03 -16.39 -4.33
N HIS A 323 -28.30 -15.82 -5.51
CA HIS A 323 -27.94 -14.45 -5.82
C HIS A 323 -28.53 -13.46 -4.79
N PHE A 324 -29.82 -13.58 -4.50
CA PHE A 324 -30.49 -12.74 -3.52
C PHE A 324 -29.84 -12.83 -2.13
N LYS A 325 -29.57 -14.05 -1.65
CA LYS A 325 -28.93 -14.25 -0.34
C LYS A 325 -27.52 -13.70 -0.28
N LEU A 326 -26.69 -13.93 -1.29
CA LEU A 326 -25.31 -13.41 -1.32
C LEU A 326 -25.28 -11.87 -1.32
N ILE A 327 -26.25 -11.23 -1.99
CA ILE A 327 -26.30 -9.75 -2.03
C ILE A 327 -26.86 -9.17 -0.72
N THR A 328 -27.89 -9.78 -0.13
CA THR A 328 -28.59 -9.20 1.03
C THR A 328 -28.01 -9.63 2.37
N GLU A 329 -27.66 -10.92 2.52
CA GLU A 329 -27.14 -11.49 3.76
C GLU A 329 -25.62 -11.62 3.76
N GLY A 330 -25.00 -11.66 2.58
CA GLY A 330 -23.57 -11.96 2.38
C GLY A 330 -23.25 -13.46 2.49
N PRO A 331 -22.02 -13.86 2.16
CA PRO A 331 -21.55 -15.23 2.34
C PRO A 331 -21.43 -15.53 3.84
N ARG A 332 -21.92 -16.70 4.26
CA ARG A 332 -21.77 -17.15 5.65
C ARG A 332 -20.39 -17.77 5.83
N VAL A 333 -19.51 -17.03 6.51
CA VAL A 333 -18.15 -17.47 6.80
C VAL A 333 -18.18 -18.25 8.12
N PRO A 334 -17.61 -19.47 8.19
CA PRO A 334 -17.58 -20.28 9.42
C PRO A 334 -16.99 -19.50 10.59
N ALA A 335 -17.47 -19.80 11.81
CA ALA A 335 -16.92 -19.20 13.02
C ALA A 335 -15.44 -19.58 13.18
N GLY A 336 -14.59 -18.59 13.43
CA GLY A 336 -13.16 -18.75 13.55
C GLY A 336 -12.44 -17.39 13.46
N GLU A 337 -11.13 -17.45 13.55
CA GLU A 337 -10.27 -16.29 13.43
C GLU A 337 -9.03 -16.62 12.58
N VAL A 338 -8.50 -15.65 11.86
CA VAL A 338 -7.32 -15.80 11.03
C VAL A 338 -6.53 -14.49 10.99
N TYR A 339 -5.21 -14.61 10.90
CA TYR A 339 -4.33 -13.51 10.51
C TYR A 339 -3.64 -13.87 9.19
N VAL A 340 -3.80 -13.01 8.19
CA VAL A 340 -3.12 -13.11 6.90
C VAL A 340 -2.33 -11.83 6.67
N ALA A 341 -1.09 -11.96 6.24
CA ALA A 341 -0.22 -10.84 5.95
C ALA A 341 0.39 -10.97 4.55
N HIS A 342 0.34 -9.89 3.81
CA HIS A 342 0.97 -9.73 2.51
C HIS A 342 2.07 -8.67 2.56
N GLU A 343 3.06 -8.80 1.69
CA GLU A 343 4.02 -7.72 1.45
C GLU A 343 3.37 -6.68 0.54
N ALA A 344 2.79 -5.65 1.14
CA ALA A 344 2.30 -4.49 0.38
C ALA A 344 3.45 -3.57 -0.04
N ALA A 345 3.17 -2.53 -0.83
CA ALA A 345 4.20 -1.62 -1.32
C ALA A 345 4.96 -0.88 -0.20
N ASN A 346 4.28 -0.58 0.91
CA ASN A 346 4.88 0.09 2.07
C ASN A 346 5.44 -0.88 3.11
N GLY A 347 5.15 -2.17 3.00
CA GLY A 347 5.58 -3.22 3.92
C GLY A 347 4.48 -4.19 4.26
N GLU A 348 4.61 -4.88 5.37
CA GLU A 348 3.65 -5.89 5.82
C GLU A 348 2.27 -5.28 6.07
N LEU A 349 1.30 -5.63 5.24
CA LEU A 349 -0.12 -5.37 5.43
C LEU A 349 -0.78 -6.63 5.95
N GLY A 350 -1.34 -6.59 7.16
CA GLY A 350 -1.97 -7.73 7.81
C GLY A 350 -3.45 -7.51 8.08
N PHE A 351 -4.26 -8.54 7.84
CA PHE A 351 -5.66 -8.58 8.22
C PHE A 351 -5.88 -9.65 9.29
N TYR A 352 -6.29 -9.23 10.48
CA TYR A 352 -6.80 -10.12 11.51
C TYR A 352 -8.32 -10.06 11.47
N VAL A 353 -8.94 -11.19 11.16
CA VAL A 353 -10.36 -11.28 10.87
C VAL A 353 -11.00 -12.32 11.77
N VAL A 354 -12.14 -11.97 12.39
CA VAL A 354 -12.93 -12.84 13.25
C VAL A 354 -14.33 -12.99 12.69
N SER A 355 -14.79 -14.24 12.58
CA SER A 355 -16.15 -14.60 12.15
C SER A 355 -16.88 -15.34 13.27
N THR A 356 -18.20 -15.06 13.41
CA THR A 356 -19.13 -15.78 14.29
C THR A 356 -20.05 -16.74 13.53
N GLY A 357 -19.86 -16.91 12.22
CA GLY A 357 -20.70 -17.74 11.37
C GLY A 357 -21.76 -16.95 10.60
N GLU A 358 -21.73 -15.63 10.68
CA GLU A 358 -22.70 -14.73 10.04
C GLU A 358 -22.21 -14.20 8.68
N GLY A 359 -23.08 -13.48 7.98
CA GLY A 359 -22.79 -12.84 6.69
C GLY A 359 -21.95 -11.56 6.78
N THR A 360 -21.66 -11.12 8.01
CA THR A 360 -20.86 -9.95 8.33
C THR A 360 -19.68 -10.33 9.22
N PRO A 361 -18.52 -9.70 9.11
CA PRO A 361 -17.41 -9.93 10.03
C PRO A 361 -17.76 -9.44 11.45
N TYR A 362 -17.35 -10.20 12.46
CA TYR A 362 -17.44 -9.77 13.86
C TYR A 362 -16.35 -8.74 14.17
N ARG A 363 -15.13 -8.96 13.64
CA ARG A 363 -14.02 -8.03 13.78
C ARG A 363 -13.14 -8.10 12.53
N VAL A 364 -12.74 -6.93 12.06
CA VAL A 364 -11.65 -6.76 11.09
C VAL A 364 -10.65 -5.80 11.71
N HIS A 365 -9.44 -6.26 11.93
CA HIS A 365 -8.34 -5.41 12.38
C HIS A 365 -7.24 -5.40 11.33
N VAL A 366 -6.74 -4.19 11.01
CA VAL A 366 -5.73 -3.99 9.98
C VAL A 366 -4.41 -3.56 10.59
N ARG A 367 -3.37 -4.35 10.37
CA ARG A 367 -1.99 -3.91 10.58
C ARG A 367 -1.53 -3.17 9.34
N GLY A 368 -1.59 -1.84 9.36
CA GLY A 368 -1.10 -0.99 8.27
C GLY A 368 0.36 -0.58 8.52
N PRO A 369 1.28 -0.78 7.56
CA PRO A 369 2.68 -0.41 7.72
C PRO A 369 2.85 1.10 7.92
N SER A 370 2.07 1.95 7.25
CA SER A 370 2.14 3.41 7.39
C SER A 370 1.94 3.89 8.82
N PHE A 371 1.02 3.28 9.59
CA PHE A 371 0.79 3.63 11.00
C PHE A 371 2.01 3.31 11.87
N VAL A 372 2.59 2.14 11.66
CA VAL A 372 3.80 1.72 12.40
C VAL A 372 4.97 2.65 12.08
N HIS A 373 5.13 3.00 10.80
CA HIS A 373 6.19 3.91 10.36
C HIS A 373 6.04 5.31 10.99
N MET A 374 4.81 5.82 11.11
CA MET A 374 4.58 7.12 11.76
C MET A 374 4.91 7.09 13.24
N GLY A 375 4.71 5.96 13.93
CA GLY A 375 5.10 5.79 15.32
C GLY A 375 6.59 5.99 15.58
N GLY A 376 7.46 5.56 14.66
CA GLY A 376 8.92 5.69 14.76
C GLY A 376 9.53 6.85 13.95
N LEU A 377 8.73 7.62 13.21
CA LEU A 377 9.23 8.68 12.31
C LEU A 377 10.09 9.72 13.02
N HIS A 378 9.74 10.10 14.25
CA HIS A 378 10.48 11.08 15.03
C HIS A 378 11.98 10.75 15.15
N ARG A 379 12.34 9.45 15.20
CA ARG A 379 13.73 9.00 15.27
C ARG A 379 14.55 9.37 14.03
N MET A 380 13.88 9.43 12.86
CA MET A 380 14.52 9.80 11.58
C MET A 380 14.59 11.33 11.39
N LEU A 381 13.86 12.10 12.20
CA LEU A 381 13.79 13.57 12.11
C LEU A 381 14.72 14.24 13.10
N GLU A 382 14.86 13.68 14.31
CA GLU A 382 15.68 14.27 15.38
C GLU A 382 17.16 14.29 15.03
N GLY A 383 17.80 15.43 15.25
CA GLY A 383 19.22 15.63 14.96
C GLY A 383 19.53 16.17 13.57
N TYR A 384 18.56 16.18 12.65
CA TYR A 384 18.68 16.73 11.30
C TYR A 384 18.15 18.16 11.21
N GLN A 385 18.28 18.77 10.02
CA GLN A 385 17.79 20.13 9.79
C GLN A 385 16.28 20.13 9.50
N LEU A 386 15.61 21.24 9.79
CA LEU A 386 14.21 21.42 9.42
C LEU A 386 13.94 21.18 7.94
N ALA A 387 14.89 21.58 7.07
CA ALA A 387 14.80 21.36 5.64
C ALA A 387 14.85 19.87 5.24
N ASP A 388 15.38 18.99 6.09
CA ASP A 388 15.47 17.54 5.85
C ASP A 388 14.20 16.80 6.26
N LEU A 389 13.32 17.45 7.02
CA LEU A 389 12.08 16.84 7.51
C LEU A 389 11.18 16.39 6.36
N VAL A 390 10.97 17.25 5.37
CA VAL A 390 10.10 16.96 4.23
C VAL A 390 10.60 15.78 3.39
N PRO A 391 11.87 15.74 2.93
CA PRO A 391 12.41 14.58 2.22
C PRO A 391 12.39 13.30 3.04
N THR A 392 12.64 13.38 4.34
CA THR A 392 12.60 12.20 5.23
C THR A 392 11.19 11.64 5.34
N PHE A 393 10.19 12.49 5.57
CA PHE A 393 8.79 12.08 5.58
C PHE A 393 8.36 11.48 4.24
N GLY A 394 8.67 12.16 3.11
CA GLY A 394 8.37 11.68 1.76
C GLY A 394 9.03 10.33 1.44
N SER A 395 10.25 10.09 1.97
CA SER A 395 10.96 8.82 1.75
C SER A 395 10.30 7.60 2.42
N VAL A 396 9.45 7.80 3.42
CA VAL A 396 8.75 6.72 4.14
C VAL A 396 7.52 6.23 3.38
N ASN A 397 6.93 7.06 2.51
CA ASN A 397 5.69 6.78 1.78
C ASN A 397 4.49 6.53 2.71
N MET A 398 4.19 7.49 3.56
CA MET A 398 2.98 7.40 4.39
C MET A 398 1.73 7.62 3.53
N VAL A 399 0.79 6.67 3.57
CA VAL A 399 -0.53 6.79 2.96
C VAL A 399 -1.58 6.98 4.05
N GLY A 400 -2.28 8.12 4.04
CA GLY A 400 -3.17 8.52 5.13
C GLY A 400 -4.31 7.54 5.38
N GLY A 401 -4.86 6.93 4.32
CA GLY A 401 -5.93 5.93 4.46
C GLY A 401 -5.52 4.65 5.18
N GLU A 402 -4.27 4.22 5.00
CA GLU A 402 -3.69 3.08 5.69
C GLU A 402 -3.21 3.44 7.10
N CYS A 403 -2.69 4.66 7.26
CA CYS A 403 -2.23 5.15 8.55
C CYS A 403 -3.38 5.26 9.55
N ASP A 404 -4.49 5.87 9.15
CA ASP A 404 -5.59 6.27 10.04
C ASP A 404 -6.79 5.32 10.01
N ARG A 405 -6.73 4.21 9.31
CA ARG A 405 -7.73 3.14 9.09
C ARG A 405 -9.04 3.25 9.87
#